data_69fe64b75fe0aa2c79fea067f72e9a94
#
_entry.id   69fe64b75fe0aa2c79fea067f72e9a94
#
_cell.length_a   1.000
_cell.length_b   1.000
_cell.length_c   1.000
_cell.angle_alpha   90.00
_cell.angle_beta   90.00
_cell.angle_gamma   90.00
#
_symmetry.space_group_name_H-M   'P 1'
#
loop_
_entity.id
_entity.type
_entity.pdbx_description
1 polymer ?
#
loop_
_entity_poly.entity_id
_entity_poly.type
_entity_poly.pdbx_seq_one_letter_code
_entity_poly.pdbx_strand_id
1 'polypeptide(L)'
;STLFPYTTLFRSMLMSFDVARRAVDFLIAHSGPREHCELDFFGGEPLMNWHVVQQTIDYVHKQEKKHGKKIKMSLTTNGLLLDKEKVKYLTDNHISLILSLDGRKEMHDRMRPGVHGEGTYDEIVKNLQYCVANRKGEEYYVRGTFTRYNMDFTTDVIDMIDKGFPAVSMEP
;
A
#
# COMPACT_ATOMS: atom_id res chain seq x y z
N SER A 1 21.74 8.28 -16.33
CA SER A 1 20.71 7.25 -16.27
C SER A 1 19.40 7.90 -15.88
N THR A 2 18.59 8.18 -16.89
CA THR A 2 17.33 8.91 -16.83
C THR A 2 16.23 7.96 -16.34
N LEU A 3 15.97 7.95 -15.06
CA LEU A 3 14.75 7.41 -14.50
C LEU A 3 13.64 8.44 -14.66
N PHE A 4 12.70 8.15 -15.59
CA PHE A 4 11.44 8.81 -15.84
C PHE A 4 11.46 10.30 -16.26
N PRO A 5 11.68 10.57 -17.56
CA PRO A 5 11.51 11.92 -18.11
C PRO A 5 10.04 12.42 -18.06
N TYR A 6 9.09 11.57 -17.66
CA TYR A 6 7.67 11.93 -17.60
C TYR A 6 7.25 12.61 -16.29
N THR A 7 8.05 12.51 -15.22
CA THR A 7 7.71 13.15 -13.94
C THR A 7 7.91 14.66 -13.91
N THR A 8 8.65 15.21 -14.87
CA THR A 8 8.86 16.66 -15.00
C THR A 8 7.74 17.37 -15.77
N LEU A 9 6.95 16.67 -16.57
CA LEU A 9 5.85 17.25 -17.35
C LEU A 9 4.52 17.28 -16.60
N PHE A 10 4.35 16.42 -15.61
CA PHE A 10 3.19 16.45 -14.72
C PHE A 10 3.67 16.90 -13.34
N ARG A 11 3.27 18.10 -12.91
CA ARG A 11 3.38 18.46 -11.51
C ARG A 11 2.66 17.35 -10.74
N SER A 12 3.39 16.55 -9.97
CA SER A 12 2.83 15.54 -9.09
C SER A 12 2.02 16.27 -8.02
N MET A 13 0.74 16.44 -8.29
CA MET A 13 -0.19 16.99 -7.32
C MET A 13 -0.80 15.83 -6.54
N LEU A 14 -0.83 15.95 -5.23
CA LEU A 14 -1.59 15.02 -4.40
C LEU A 14 -3.07 15.12 -4.79
N MET A 15 -3.75 13.97 -4.85
CA MET A 15 -5.19 13.91 -5.14
C MET A 15 -5.96 14.72 -4.09
N SER A 16 -6.91 15.54 -4.52
CA SER A 16 -7.82 16.21 -3.59
C SER A 16 -8.91 15.26 -3.11
N PHE A 17 -9.48 15.56 -1.95
CA PHE A 17 -10.61 14.77 -1.44
C PHE A 17 -11.83 14.83 -2.39
N ASP A 18 -12.05 15.94 -3.10
CA ASP A 18 -13.16 16.03 -4.06
C ASP A 18 -13.03 15.01 -5.19
N VAL A 19 -11.80 14.77 -5.69
CA VAL A 19 -11.54 13.73 -6.70
C VAL A 19 -11.78 12.34 -6.11
N ALA A 20 -11.26 12.06 -4.92
CA ALA A 20 -11.45 10.78 -4.24
C ALA A 20 -12.94 10.51 -3.97
N ARG A 21 -13.68 11.51 -3.49
CA ARG A 21 -15.13 11.44 -3.27
C ARG A 21 -15.88 11.07 -4.55
N ARG A 22 -15.57 11.74 -5.66
CA ARG A 22 -16.19 11.45 -6.98
C ARG A 22 -15.89 10.03 -7.46
N ALA A 23 -14.69 9.51 -7.18
CA ALA A 23 -14.35 8.13 -7.52
C ALA A 23 -15.20 7.12 -6.74
N VAL A 24 -15.42 7.36 -5.45
CA VAL A 24 -16.32 6.54 -4.62
C VAL A 24 -17.76 6.63 -5.11
N ASP A 25 -18.26 7.84 -5.41
CA ASP A 25 -19.61 8.04 -5.96
C ASP A 25 -19.77 7.31 -7.30
N PHE A 26 -18.74 7.35 -8.16
CA PHE A 26 -18.72 6.63 -9.44
C PHE A 26 -18.77 5.11 -9.23
N LEU A 27 -17.95 4.56 -8.33
CA LEU A 27 -17.94 3.14 -8.00
C LEU A 27 -19.35 2.67 -7.59
N ILE A 28 -20.01 3.41 -6.70
CA ILE A 28 -21.34 3.07 -6.21
C ILE A 28 -22.39 3.17 -7.33
N ALA A 29 -22.38 4.24 -8.11
CA ALA A 29 -23.34 4.46 -9.19
C ALA A 29 -23.26 3.38 -10.30
N HIS A 30 -22.05 2.86 -10.55
CA HIS A 30 -21.80 1.88 -11.62
C HIS A 30 -21.73 0.42 -11.13
N SER A 31 -21.81 0.18 -9.83
CA SER A 31 -21.82 -1.18 -9.28
C SER A 31 -23.14 -1.95 -9.53
N GLY A 32 -24.21 -1.27 -9.94
CA GLY A 32 -25.50 -1.88 -10.19
C GLY A 32 -26.01 -2.67 -8.96
N PRO A 33 -26.49 -3.90 -9.15
CA PRO A 33 -27.03 -4.72 -8.06
C PRO A 33 -25.95 -5.38 -7.19
N ARG A 34 -24.64 -5.21 -7.49
CA ARG A 34 -23.57 -5.81 -6.71
C ARG A 34 -23.53 -5.21 -5.31
N GLU A 35 -23.66 -6.05 -4.29
CA GLU A 35 -23.53 -5.65 -2.90
C GLU A 35 -22.08 -5.40 -2.51
N HIS A 36 -21.15 -6.22 -3.03
CA HIS A 36 -19.72 -6.17 -2.72
C HIS A 36 -18.96 -5.42 -3.80
N CYS A 37 -18.13 -4.47 -3.38
CA CYS A 37 -17.22 -3.71 -4.22
C CYS A 37 -15.83 -3.68 -3.58
N GLU A 38 -14.82 -3.28 -4.34
CA GLU A 38 -13.45 -3.11 -3.85
C GLU A 38 -12.93 -1.73 -4.21
N LEU A 39 -12.12 -1.15 -3.33
CA LEU A 39 -11.46 0.13 -3.51
C LEU A 39 -10.02 0.03 -3.01
N ASP A 40 -9.08 0.31 -3.90
CA ASP A 40 -7.66 0.27 -3.59
C ASP A 40 -7.06 1.67 -3.50
N PHE A 41 -6.40 1.96 -2.37
CA PHE A 41 -5.51 3.10 -2.25
C PHE A 41 -4.15 2.72 -2.84
N PHE A 42 -3.91 3.19 -4.06
CA PHE A 42 -2.72 2.89 -4.83
C PHE A 42 -2.16 4.17 -5.47
N GLY A 43 -0.92 4.13 -5.95
CA GLY A 43 -0.29 5.25 -6.64
C GLY A 43 1.21 5.29 -6.38
N GLY A 44 1.83 6.48 -6.23
CA GLY A 44 3.21 6.59 -5.80
C GLY A 44 3.38 6.07 -4.37
N GLU A 45 2.88 6.80 -3.38
CA GLU A 45 2.80 6.40 -1.98
C GLU A 45 1.56 7.03 -1.34
N PRO A 46 0.50 6.25 -1.06
CA PRO A 46 -0.75 6.79 -0.51
C PRO A 46 -0.58 7.49 0.83
N LEU A 47 0.37 7.04 1.67
CA LEU A 47 0.58 7.63 2.99
C LEU A 47 1.15 9.06 2.94
N MET A 48 1.66 9.51 1.79
CA MET A 48 2.00 10.93 1.58
C MET A 48 0.76 11.83 1.58
N ASN A 49 -0.41 11.27 1.27
CA ASN A 49 -1.69 11.98 1.24
C ASN A 49 -2.63 11.48 2.34
N TRP A 50 -2.08 11.22 3.51
CA TRP A 50 -2.74 10.56 4.63
C TRP A 50 -4.09 11.17 4.99
N HIS A 51 -4.17 12.49 5.01
CA HIS A 51 -5.42 13.19 5.33
C HIS A 51 -6.55 12.83 4.35
N VAL A 52 -6.25 12.76 3.04
CA VAL A 52 -7.24 12.39 2.02
C VAL A 52 -7.59 10.91 2.11
N VAL A 53 -6.63 10.03 2.45
CA VAL A 53 -6.92 8.61 2.72
C VAL A 53 -7.94 8.49 3.86
N GLN A 54 -7.72 9.15 4.99
CA GLN A 54 -8.65 9.14 6.12
C GLN A 54 -10.03 9.67 5.72
N GLN A 55 -10.10 10.82 5.08
CA GLN A 55 -11.37 11.39 4.62
C GLN A 55 -12.13 10.46 3.67
N THR A 56 -11.41 9.74 2.83
CA THR A 56 -12.00 8.79 1.87
C THR A 56 -12.56 7.57 2.59
N ILE A 57 -11.82 7.00 3.54
CA ILE A 57 -12.29 5.88 4.38
C ILE A 57 -13.58 6.27 5.12
N ASP A 58 -13.58 7.43 5.78
CA ASP A 58 -14.75 7.93 6.49
C ASP A 58 -15.95 8.14 5.54
N TYR A 59 -15.68 8.61 4.33
CA TYR A 59 -16.70 8.80 3.30
C TYR A 59 -17.26 7.47 2.83
N VAL A 60 -16.41 6.48 2.55
CA VAL A 60 -16.82 5.13 2.16
C VAL A 60 -17.76 4.54 3.20
N HIS A 61 -17.41 4.55 4.48
CA HIS A 61 -18.26 4.01 5.55
C HIS A 61 -19.64 4.69 5.63
N LYS A 62 -19.72 5.99 5.33
CA LYS A 62 -21.02 6.70 5.24
C LYS A 62 -21.84 6.24 4.04
N GLN A 63 -21.18 6.05 2.89
CA GLN A 63 -21.84 5.64 1.66
C GLN A 63 -22.28 4.16 1.71
N GLU A 64 -21.52 3.26 2.32
CA GLU A 64 -21.90 1.88 2.55
C GLU A 64 -23.24 1.78 3.27
N LYS A 65 -23.40 2.51 4.38
CA LYS A 65 -24.63 2.55 5.16
C LYS A 65 -25.81 3.12 4.36
N LYS A 66 -25.55 4.15 3.53
CA LYS A 66 -26.58 4.82 2.74
C LYS A 66 -27.09 3.97 1.59
N HIS A 67 -26.19 3.21 0.95
CA HIS A 67 -26.50 2.47 -0.30
C HIS A 67 -26.60 0.96 -0.13
N GLY A 68 -26.44 0.42 1.10
CA GLY A 68 -26.46 -1.01 1.37
C GLY A 68 -25.32 -1.76 0.67
N LYS A 69 -24.16 -1.12 0.49
CA LYS A 69 -22.97 -1.69 -0.12
C LYS A 69 -21.98 -2.14 0.95
N LYS A 70 -21.10 -3.07 0.59
CA LYS A 70 -19.92 -3.49 1.36
C LYS A 70 -18.70 -3.25 0.49
N ILE A 71 -17.87 -2.31 0.88
CA ILE A 71 -16.69 -1.90 0.10
C ILE A 71 -15.44 -2.36 0.83
N LYS A 72 -14.83 -3.46 0.35
CA LYS A 72 -13.54 -3.90 0.85
C LYS A 72 -12.49 -2.89 0.41
N MET A 73 -11.76 -2.33 1.38
CA MET A 73 -10.69 -1.37 1.10
C MET A 73 -9.33 -1.99 1.31
N SER A 74 -8.40 -1.71 0.40
CA SER A 74 -6.99 -2.07 0.51
C SER A 74 -6.08 -0.86 0.31
N LEU A 75 -4.86 -0.94 0.83
CA LEU A 75 -3.85 0.10 0.70
C LEU A 75 -2.49 -0.53 0.45
N THR A 76 -1.85 -0.13 -0.66
CA THR A 76 -0.48 -0.52 -0.99
C THR A 76 0.49 0.56 -0.54
N THR A 77 1.48 0.21 0.26
CA THR A 77 2.48 1.16 0.76
C THR A 77 3.90 0.59 0.69
N ASN A 78 4.88 1.47 0.49
CA ASN A 78 6.29 1.13 0.64
C ASN A 78 6.72 1.01 2.12
N GLY A 79 5.87 1.34 3.08
CA GLY A 79 6.11 1.20 4.51
C GLY A 79 6.97 2.29 5.15
N LEU A 80 7.58 3.18 4.39
CA LEU A 80 8.49 4.20 4.92
C LEU A 80 7.76 5.19 5.85
N LEU A 81 6.55 5.57 5.49
CA LEU A 81 5.70 6.49 6.27
C LEU A 81 4.74 5.79 7.24
N LEU A 82 4.86 4.47 7.37
CA LEU A 82 3.96 3.67 8.20
C LEU A 82 4.40 3.73 9.68
N ASP A 83 3.71 4.51 10.47
CA ASP A 83 3.90 4.68 11.91
C ASP A 83 2.81 3.98 12.74
N LYS A 84 2.96 4.03 14.06
CA LYS A 84 2.04 3.38 15.02
C LYS A 84 0.60 3.88 14.92
N GLU A 85 0.42 5.18 14.68
CA GLU A 85 -0.91 5.80 14.57
C GLU A 85 -1.62 5.34 13.31
N LYS A 86 -0.90 5.32 12.18
CA LYS A 86 -1.44 4.83 10.90
C LYS A 86 -1.76 3.33 10.95
N VAL A 87 -0.87 2.51 11.52
CA VAL A 87 -1.12 1.07 11.71
C VAL A 87 -2.40 0.86 12.51
N LYS A 88 -2.54 1.57 13.63
CA LYS A 88 -3.75 1.48 14.46
C LYS A 88 -4.99 1.90 13.66
N TYR A 89 -4.97 3.05 13.00
CA TYR A 89 -6.10 3.57 12.23
C TYR A 89 -6.53 2.60 11.12
N LEU A 90 -5.57 2.10 10.33
CA LEU A 90 -5.84 1.16 9.23
C LEU A 90 -6.40 -0.18 9.74
N THR A 91 -5.91 -0.65 10.90
CA THR A 91 -6.42 -1.85 11.56
C THR A 91 -7.84 -1.66 12.08
N ASP A 92 -8.09 -0.56 12.78
CA ASP A 92 -9.41 -0.25 13.34
C ASP A 92 -10.50 -0.04 12.26
N ASN A 93 -10.10 0.33 11.04
CA ASN A 93 -10.97 0.51 9.87
C ASN A 93 -10.98 -0.69 8.92
N HIS A 94 -10.40 -1.84 9.29
CA HIS A 94 -10.37 -3.08 8.51
C HIS A 94 -9.77 -2.92 7.10
N ILE A 95 -8.75 -2.05 6.95
CA ILE A 95 -8.09 -1.86 5.67
C ILE A 95 -7.08 -2.98 5.42
N SER A 96 -7.24 -3.77 4.35
CA SER A 96 -6.24 -4.77 3.93
C SER A 96 -4.95 -4.09 3.49
N LEU A 97 -3.79 -4.62 3.87
CA LEU A 97 -2.51 -3.99 3.52
C LEU A 97 -1.68 -4.83 2.55
N ILE A 98 -1.18 -4.17 1.52
CA ILE A 98 -0.14 -4.67 0.64
C ILE A 98 1.16 -3.93 0.97
N LEU A 99 2.11 -4.65 1.57
CA LEU A 99 3.35 -4.09 2.09
C LEU A 99 4.49 -4.38 1.11
N SER A 100 5.05 -3.34 0.50
CA SER A 100 6.07 -3.51 -0.55
C SER A 100 7.46 -3.75 0.04
N LEU A 101 8.03 -4.94 -0.22
CA LEU A 101 9.40 -5.32 0.15
C LEU A 101 9.94 -6.31 -0.89
N ASP A 102 11.09 -6.00 -1.51
CA ASP A 102 11.62 -6.81 -2.62
C ASP A 102 12.60 -7.91 -2.16
N GLY A 103 12.55 -8.30 -0.87
CA GLY A 103 13.39 -9.37 -0.32
C GLY A 103 14.66 -8.85 0.32
N ARG A 104 15.82 -9.48 0.02
CA ARG A 104 17.11 -9.16 0.64
C ARG A 104 17.48 -7.67 0.55
N LYS A 105 18.22 -7.20 1.55
CA LYS A 105 18.59 -5.77 1.68
C LYS A 105 19.22 -5.20 0.42
N GLU A 106 20.19 -5.88 -0.18
CA GLU A 106 20.92 -5.41 -1.35
C GLU A 106 19.99 -5.25 -2.56
N MET A 107 19.02 -6.14 -2.71
CA MET A 107 18.03 -6.07 -3.78
C MET A 107 17.03 -4.96 -3.52
N HIS A 108 16.47 -4.90 -2.32
CA HIS A 108 15.52 -3.87 -1.95
C HIS A 108 16.12 -2.46 -2.10
N ASP A 109 17.29 -2.21 -1.50
CA ASP A 109 17.94 -0.89 -1.54
C ASP A 109 18.34 -0.47 -2.97
N ARG A 110 18.66 -1.46 -3.83
CA ARG A 110 18.91 -1.21 -5.26
C ARG A 110 17.65 -0.79 -6.02
N MET A 111 16.51 -1.43 -5.73
CA MET A 111 15.27 -1.25 -6.47
C MET A 111 14.44 -0.09 -5.92
N ARG A 112 14.54 0.16 -4.62
CA ARG A 112 13.78 1.18 -3.87
C ARG A 112 14.69 2.09 -3.03
N PRO A 113 15.64 2.80 -3.67
CA PRO A 113 16.47 3.76 -2.94
C PRO A 113 15.62 4.91 -2.42
N GLY A 114 16.06 5.53 -1.34
CA GLY A 114 15.52 6.78 -0.85
C GLY A 114 15.76 7.94 -1.82
N VAL A 115 15.24 9.12 -1.49
CA VAL A 115 15.27 10.32 -2.37
C VAL A 115 16.70 10.75 -2.71
N HIS A 116 17.64 10.51 -1.81
CA HIS A 116 19.06 10.85 -2.00
C HIS A 116 19.95 9.64 -2.34
N GLY A 117 19.31 8.49 -2.69
CA GLY A 117 20.00 7.26 -3.04
C GLY A 117 20.43 6.40 -1.85
N GLU A 118 20.00 6.74 -0.64
CA GLU A 118 20.23 5.97 0.58
C GLU A 118 19.40 4.67 0.57
N GLY A 119 19.86 3.66 1.32
CA GLY A 119 19.10 2.43 1.55
C GLY A 119 17.88 2.69 2.44
N THR A 120 16.78 2.04 2.13
CA THR A 120 15.50 2.18 2.87
C THR A 120 15.10 0.90 3.62
N TYR A 121 15.77 -0.22 3.34
CA TYR A 121 15.42 -1.55 3.83
C TYR A 121 15.25 -1.65 5.35
N ASP A 122 16.25 -1.19 6.11
CA ASP A 122 16.28 -1.38 7.57
C ASP A 122 15.11 -0.67 8.26
N GLU A 123 14.78 0.53 7.78
CA GLU A 123 13.65 1.31 8.30
C GLU A 123 12.31 0.67 7.90
N ILE A 124 12.18 0.28 6.64
CA ILE A 124 10.96 -0.35 6.13
C ILE A 124 10.71 -1.68 6.84
N VAL A 125 11.69 -2.57 6.95
CA VAL A 125 11.52 -3.87 7.65
C VAL A 125 11.05 -3.66 9.08
N LYS A 126 11.63 -2.72 9.81
CA LYS A 126 11.21 -2.38 11.18
C LYS A 126 9.74 -1.93 11.23
N ASN A 127 9.33 -1.05 10.33
CA ASN A 127 7.95 -0.56 10.27
C ASN A 127 6.97 -1.66 9.89
N LEU A 128 7.33 -2.51 8.91
CA LEU A 128 6.51 -3.65 8.50
C LEU A 128 6.38 -4.71 9.60
N GLN A 129 7.47 -5.03 10.31
CA GLN A 129 7.43 -5.95 11.45
C GLN A 129 6.50 -5.43 12.56
N TYR A 130 6.59 -4.13 12.88
CA TYR A 130 5.65 -3.51 13.83
C TYR A 130 4.21 -3.62 13.33
N CYS A 131 3.97 -3.32 12.06
CA CYS A 131 2.66 -3.41 11.44
C CYS A 131 2.08 -4.82 11.57
N VAL A 132 2.81 -5.83 11.11
CA VAL A 132 2.38 -7.24 11.14
C VAL A 132 2.06 -7.71 12.57
N ALA A 133 2.91 -7.37 13.53
CA ALA A 133 2.71 -7.74 14.94
C ALA A 133 1.46 -7.10 15.58
N ASN A 134 0.97 -5.98 15.01
CA ASN A 134 -0.13 -5.20 15.61
C ASN A 134 -1.43 -5.21 14.78
N ARG A 135 -1.51 -6.03 13.72
CA ARG A 135 -2.70 -6.11 12.83
C ARG A 135 -3.90 -6.87 13.43
N LYS A 136 -3.74 -7.62 14.54
CA LYS A 136 -4.83 -8.34 15.23
C LYS A 136 -5.64 -9.27 14.32
N GLY A 137 -5.00 -9.90 13.34
CA GLY A 137 -5.64 -10.81 12.39
C GLY A 137 -6.23 -10.13 11.14
N GLU A 138 -6.12 -8.82 11.00
CA GLU A 138 -6.52 -8.14 9.77
C GLU A 138 -5.63 -8.53 8.58
N GLU A 139 -6.22 -8.57 7.40
CA GLU A 139 -5.54 -9.03 6.18
C GLU A 139 -4.33 -8.17 5.81
N TYR A 140 -3.25 -8.83 5.48
CA TYR A 140 -2.07 -8.23 4.85
C TYR A 140 -1.29 -9.28 4.07
N TYR A 141 -0.49 -8.83 3.13
CA TYR A 141 0.63 -9.61 2.58
C TYR A 141 1.78 -8.69 2.20
N VAL A 142 2.98 -9.27 2.19
CA VAL A 142 4.18 -8.58 1.71
C VAL A 142 4.35 -8.91 0.25
N ARG A 143 4.50 -7.87 -0.59
CA ARG A 143 4.66 -8.01 -2.03
C ARG A 143 6.04 -7.55 -2.47
N GLY A 144 6.80 -8.46 -3.06
CA GLY A 144 8.06 -8.18 -3.72
C GLY A 144 7.94 -8.24 -5.24
N THR A 145 8.91 -7.64 -5.91
CA THR A 145 9.04 -7.69 -7.37
C THR A 145 10.30 -8.44 -7.75
N PHE A 146 10.18 -9.44 -8.63
CA PHE A 146 11.36 -10.05 -9.23
C PHE A 146 11.62 -9.46 -10.62
N THR A 147 12.88 -9.32 -10.94
CA THR A 147 13.36 -8.73 -12.20
C THR A 147 14.55 -9.54 -12.71
N ARG A 148 15.12 -9.15 -13.82
CA ARG A 148 16.38 -9.74 -14.31
C ARG A 148 17.56 -9.61 -13.33
N TYR A 149 17.43 -8.78 -12.28
CA TYR A 149 18.50 -8.55 -11.31
C TYR A 149 18.40 -9.46 -10.07
N ASN A 150 17.25 -10.12 -9.88
CA ASN A 150 17.00 -11.09 -8.80
C ASN A 150 16.23 -12.31 -9.30
N MET A 151 16.75 -12.94 -10.35
CA MET A 151 16.17 -14.19 -10.88
C MET A 151 16.21 -15.35 -9.87
N ASP A 152 17.03 -15.21 -8.81
CA ASP A 152 17.08 -16.06 -7.63
C ASP A 152 16.09 -15.63 -6.54
N PHE A 153 14.95 -15.06 -6.91
CA PHE A 153 13.93 -14.49 -6.03
C PHE A 153 13.43 -15.44 -4.92
N THR A 154 13.64 -16.74 -5.07
CA THR A 154 13.38 -17.72 -4.00
C THR A 154 14.15 -17.37 -2.73
N THR A 155 15.38 -16.87 -2.86
CA THR A 155 16.19 -16.39 -1.73
C THR A 155 15.58 -15.15 -1.09
N ASP A 156 14.97 -14.28 -1.90
CA ASP A 156 14.27 -13.08 -1.43
C ASP A 156 13.01 -13.47 -0.63
N VAL A 157 12.26 -14.47 -1.09
CA VAL A 157 11.10 -15.04 -0.36
C VAL A 157 11.54 -15.62 0.99
N ILE A 158 12.64 -16.39 1.01
CA ILE A 158 13.17 -16.97 2.25
C ILE A 158 13.57 -15.87 3.23
N ASP A 159 14.28 -14.82 2.76
CA ASP A 159 14.64 -13.67 3.61
C ASP A 159 13.41 -13.01 4.24
N MET A 160 12.34 -12.80 3.46
CA MET A 160 11.09 -12.23 3.99
C MET A 160 10.45 -13.13 5.04
N ILE A 161 10.42 -14.45 4.84
CA ILE A 161 9.89 -15.40 5.80
C ILE A 161 10.73 -15.39 7.09
N ASP A 162 12.06 -15.38 6.98
CA ASP A 162 12.98 -15.33 8.12
C ASP A 162 12.85 -14.01 8.91
N LYS A 163 12.42 -12.93 8.27
CA LYS A 163 12.08 -11.65 8.92
C LYS A 163 10.71 -11.65 9.62
N GLY A 164 9.97 -12.76 9.53
CA GLY A 164 8.67 -12.91 10.19
C GLY A 164 7.47 -12.48 9.33
N PHE A 165 7.59 -12.50 8.01
CA PHE A 165 6.51 -12.20 7.08
C PHE A 165 5.94 -13.49 6.47
N PRO A 166 4.92 -14.14 7.08
CA PRO A 166 4.42 -15.45 6.62
C PRO A 166 3.56 -15.37 5.36
N ALA A 167 3.06 -14.20 5.01
CA ALA A 167 2.23 -13.98 3.82
C ALA A 167 3.01 -13.16 2.79
N VAL A 168 3.55 -13.84 1.76
CA VAL A 168 4.42 -13.25 0.74
C VAL A 168 3.86 -13.52 -0.65
N SER A 169 3.91 -12.51 -1.52
CA SER A 169 3.66 -12.59 -2.97
C SER A 169 4.86 -12.03 -3.73
N MET A 170 5.27 -12.72 -4.81
CA MET A 170 6.30 -12.21 -5.73
C MET A 170 5.72 -12.06 -7.13
N GLU A 171 5.87 -10.88 -7.70
CA GLU A 171 5.32 -10.53 -9.01
C GLU A 171 6.46 -10.09 -9.97
N PRO A 172 6.33 -10.30 -11.29
CA PRO A 172 7.32 -9.87 -12.28
C PRO A 172 7.29 -8.35 -12.51
#